data_4c3c10db7e01413e70ea0da5c96c5685
#
_entry.id   4c3c10db7e01413e70ea0da5c96c5685
#
_cell.length_a   1.000
_cell.length_b   1.000
_cell.length_c   1.000
_cell.angle_alpha   90.00
_cell.angle_beta   90.00
_cell.angle_gamma   90.00
#
_symmetry.space_group_name_H-M   'P 1'
#
loop_
_entity.id
_entity.type
_entity.pdbx_description
1 polymer ?
#
loop_
_entity_poly.entity_id
_entity_poly.type
_entity_poly.pdbx_seq_one_letter_code
_entity_poly.pdbx_strand_id
1 'polypeptide(L)'
;MRWLIAIGALCLPAFALAQSPNVVLIIADDLGYGDVGAYGATDISTPSIDSLAADGVKLNAFYTSPSCALSRSMLMTGSYAPRLSGGRNYTPSSPFGIHENEITLAEMFRSAGYATGIFGKWHLGDHYQYRPQRHGFDVFYGIPHSNDMWPFHPLEAPTADEDPRLTAARARAELTGYAGQGSYFPLGEGFPNLPLYDGDSIVEFNSQQTDFGGGFFDRAVQFIEDHKDERFFAYIPLTASHVPLHPSAAFVGTSQRDLYGDTVQEMDAGVGRVLAKLVELGIDDHTLVIFLSDNGPWLEYGIDGGSAGPLRG
;
A
#
# COMPACT_ATOMS: atom_id res chain seq x y z
N MET A 1 -40.37 -60.86 30.44
CA MET A 1 -39.02 -60.27 30.41
C MET A 1 -39.00 -59.34 29.20
N ARG A 2 -39.05 -58.01 29.45
CA ARG A 2 -38.98 -56.97 28.36
C ARG A 2 -37.57 -56.39 28.41
N TRP A 3 -36.79 -56.59 27.36
CA TRP A 3 -35.48 -55.98 27.19
C TRP A 3 -35.63 -54.55 26.67
N LEU A 4 -35.25 -53.56 27.47
CA LEU A 4 -35.10 -52.16 27.03
C LEU A 4 -33.73 -52.04 26.39
N ILE A 5 -33.70 -51.78 25.08
CA ILE A 5 -32.49 -51.40 24.35
C ILE A 5 -32.32 -49.88 24.53
N ALA A 6 -31.33 -49.48 25.32
CA ALA A 6 -30.92 -48.10 25.45
C ALA A 6 -30.05 -47.75 24.22
N ILE A 7 -30.58 -46.91 23.31
CA ILE A 7 -29.80 -46.33 22.21
C ILE A 7 -29.04 -45.15 22.78
N GLY A 8 -27.72 -45.37 23.02
CA GLY A 8 -26.80 -44.30 23.38
C GLY A 8 -26.57 -43.40 22.14
N ALA A 9 -27.05 -42.17 22.21
CA ALA A 9 -26.70 -41.17 21.22
C ALA A 9 -25.20 -40.85 21.34
N LEU A 10 -24.39 -41.29 20.37
CA LEU A 10 -23.02 -40.85 20.21
C LEU A 10 -23.03 -39.37 19.78
N CYS A 11 -22.81 -38.45 20.70
CA CYS A 11 -22.44 -37.06 20.37
C CYS A 11 -21.01 -37.08 19.76
N LEU A 12 -20.91 -37.14 18.44
CA LEU A 12 -19.66 -36.85 17.76
C LEU A 12 -19.38 -35.34 17.99
N PRO A 13 -18.18 -34.96 18.44
CA PRO A 13 -17.82 -33.56 18.49
C PRO A 13 -17.85 -33.04 17.05
N ALA A 14 -18.70 -32.08 16.78
CA ALA A 14 -18.61 -31.30 15.57
C ALA A 14 -17.26 -30.56 15.64
N PHE A 15 -16.28 -31.06 14.91
CA PHE A 15 -15.10 -30.25 14.60
C PHE A 15 -15.63 -29.06 13.81
N ALA A 16 -15.77 -27.91 14.45
CA ALA A 16 -15.93 -26.65 13.79
C ALA A 16 -14.69 -26.52 12.91
N LEU A 17 -14.84 -26.70 11.59
CA LEU A 17 -13.80 -26.35 10.66
C LEU A 17 -13.57 -24.85 10.90
N ALA A 18 -12.38 -24.50 11.39
CA ALA A 18 -12.02 -23.11 11.57
C ALA A 18 -12.24 -22.42 10.22
N GLN A 19 -13.15 -21.44 10.19
CA GLN A 19 -13.35 -20.64 8.98
C GLN A 19 -12.04 -19.95 8.68
N SER A 20 -11.62 -19.96 7.41
CA SER A 20 -10.45 -19.23 6.99
C SER A 20 -10.69 -17.72 7.16
N PRO A 21 -9.77 -16.98 7.79
CA PRO A 21 -10.00 -15.57 8.14
C PRO A 21 -10.06 -14.67 6.90
N ASN A 22 -10.67 -13.50 7.04
CA ASN A 22 -10.46 -12.40 6.13
C ASN A 22 -9.01 -11.94 6.20
N VAL A 23 -8.53 -11.30 5.15
CA VAL A 23 -7.15 -10.77 5.12
C VAL A 23 -7.15 -9.33 4.64
N VAL A 24 -6.56 -8.46 5.45
CA VAL A 24 -6.25 -7.07 5.09
C VAL A 24 -4.73 -6.93 5.08
N LEU A 25 -4.17 -6.57 3.92
CA LEU A 25 -2.74 -6.37 3.73
C LEU A 25 -2.49 -4.90 3.36
N ILE A 26 -1.90 -4.15 4.28
CA ILE A 26 -1.57 -2.74 4.10
C ILE A 26 -0.06 -2.63 3.89
N ILE A 27 0.34 -1.95 2.81
CA ILE A 27 1.75 -1.76 2.51
C ILE A 27 2.04 -0.27 2.33
N ALA A 28 2.96 0.24 3.15
CA ALA A 28 3.50 1.59 2.99
C ALA A 28 4.58 1.61 1.92
N ASP A 29 4.82 2.78 1.33
CA ASP A 29 5.81 3.03 0.30
C ASP A 29 6.97 3.84 0.90
N ASP A 30 8.19 3.32 0.86
CA ASP A 30 9.41 3.94 1.41
C ASP A 30 9.37 4.26 2.93
N LEU A 31 8.53 3.58 3.71
CA LEU A 31 8.46 3.82 5.16
C LEU A 31 9.69 3.25 5.88
N GLY A 32 10.37 4.09 6.61
CA GLY A 32 11.56 3.71 7.36
C GLY A 32 11.26 2.93 8.64
N TYR A 33 12.19 2.04 9.02
CA TYR A 33 12.13 1.32 10.30
C TYR A 33 12.06 2.27 11.50
N GLY A 34 12.77 3.41 11.43
CA GLY A 34 12.82 4.42 12.50
C GLY A 34 11.65 5.39 12.51
N ASP A 35 10.60 5.19 11.70
CA ASP A 35 9.50 6.13 11.52
C ASP A 35 8.20 5.66 12.15
N VAL A 36 8.21 4.51 12.83
CA VAL A 36 7.04 3.90 13.49
C VAL A 36 7.30 3.77 14.99
N GLY A 37 6.34 4.15 15.83
CA GLY A 37 6.43 4.10 17.29
C GLY A 37 6.76 2.71 17.82
N ALA A 38 6.16 1.66 17.25
CA ALA A 38 6.44 0.27 17.59
C ALA A 38 7.94 -0.12 17.43
N TYR A 39 8.68 0.59 16.58
CA TYR A 39 10.12 0.39 16.37
C TYR A 39 10.98 1.49 16.99
N GLY A 40 10.39 2.42 17.75
CA GLY A 40 11.08 3.39 18.59
C GLY A 40 11.07 4.84 18.08
N ALA A 41 10.27 5.18 17.07
CA ALA A 41 10.04 6.57 16.71
C ALA A 41 9.38 7.32 17.88
N THR A 42 9.85 8.55 18.18
CA THR A 42 9.32 9.39 19.25
C THR A 42 8.80 10.74 18.76
N ASP A 43 9.02 11.04 17.51
CA ASP A 43 8.73 12.30 16.82
C ASP A 43 7.60 12.18 15.79
N ILE A 44 7.15 10.95 15.53
CA ILE A 44 5.98 10.61 14.70
C ILE A 44 5.06 9.73 15.53
N SER A 45 3.78 10.08 15.62
CA SER A 45 2.77 9.32 16.37
C SER A 45 2.06 8.32 15.45
N THR A 46 2.17 7.03 15.78
CA THR A 46 1.57 5.93 14.99
C THR A 46 0.75 4.96 15.86
N PRO A 47 -0.24 5.46 16.64
CA PRO A 47 -0.93 4.63 17.64
C PRO A 47 -1.69 3.44 17.05
N SER A 48 -2.21 3.55 15.84
CA SER A 48 -2.95 2.46 15.18
C SER A 48 -2.02 1.35 14.70
N ILE A 49 -0.90 1.69 14.09
CA ILE A 49 0.14 0.74 13.68
C ILE A 49 0.79 0.12 14.93
N ASP A 50 1.01 0.92 15.98
CA ASP A 50 1.58 0.44 17.25
C ASP A 50 0.65 -0.57 17.94
N SER A 51 -0.67 -0.40 17.83
CA SER A 51 -1.65 -1.36 18.38
C SER A 51 -1.56 -2.72 17.68
N LEU A 52 -1.35 -2.76 16.35
CA LEU A 52 -1.12 -4.02 15.64
C LEU A 52 0.11 -4.76 16.17
N ALA A 53 1.17 -4.02 16.51
CA ALA A 53 2.37 -4.61 17.10
C ALA A 53 2.18 -5.07 18.55
N ALA A 54 1.32 -4.38 19.32
CA ALA A 54 1.04 -4.69 20.72
C ALA A 54 0.11 -5.91 20.86
N ASP A 55 -0.90 -6.00 19.98
CA ASP A 55 -1.93 -7.05 20.03
C ASP A 55 -1.57 -8.27 19.17
N GLY A 56 -0.55 -8.17 18.34
CA GLY A 56 -0.16 -9.17 17.35
C GLY A 56 1.31 -9.58 17.40
N VAL A 57 1.92 -9.70 16.24
CA VAL A 57 3.32 -10.11 16.06
C VAL A 57 4.13 -9.01 15.37
N LYS A 58 5.16 -8.53 16.04
CA LYS A 58 6.14 -7.60 15.49
C LYS A 58 7.35 -8.35 14.91
N LEU A 59 7.61 -8.17 13.61
CA LEU A 59 8.73 -8.80 12.90
C LEU A 59 9.96 -7.89 12.98
N ASN A 60 10.95 -8.24 13.79
CA ASN A 60 12.18 -7.45 13.97
C ASN A 60 13.26 -7.74 12.90
N ALA A 61 13.08 -8.78 12.10
CA ALA A 61 14.03 -9.22 11.07
C ALA A 61 13.26 -9.63 9.79
N PHE A 62 12.47 -8.69 9.24
CA PHE A 62 11.77 -8.85 7.97
C PHE A 62 12.50 -8.05 6.89
N TYR A 63 12.90 -8.70 5.82
CA TYR A 63 13.67 -8.11 4.73
C TYR A 63 12.83 -8.03 3.46
N THR A 64 12.87 -6.88 2.82
CA THR A 64 12.22 -6.61 1.53
C THR A 64 13.27 -6.42 0.43
N SER A 65 12.86 -6.15 -0.79
CA SER A 65 13.74 -5.71 -1.86
C SER A 65 14.04 -4.20 -1.73
N PRO A 66 15.12 -3.69 -2.33
CA PRO A 66 15.48 -2.27 -2.18
C PRO A 66 14.64 -1.30 -3.02
N SER A 67 13.54 -1.75 -3.61
CA SER A 67 12.72 -0.92 -4.51
C SER A 67 11.27 -1.41 -4.59
N CYS A 68 10.34 -0.46 -4.71
CA CYS A 68 8.89 -0.65 -4.64
C CYS A 68 8.37 -1.75 -5.58
N ALA A 69 8.61 -1.64 -6.89
CA ALA A 69 8.09 -2.61 -7.86
C ALA A 69 8.66 -4.01 -7.62
N LEU A 70 9.92 -4.10 -7.19
CA LEU A 70 10.56 -5.39 -6.90
C LEU A 70 9.92 -6.06 -5.69
N SER A 71 9.75 -5.34 -4.59
CA SER A 71 9.12 -5.88 -3.38
C SER A 71 7.66 -6.24 -3.62
N ARG A 72 6.92 -5.38 -4.34
CA ARG A 72 5.51 -5.64 -4.68
C ARG A 72 5.37 -6.87 -5.59
N SER A 73 6.27 -7.07 -6.56
CA SER A 73 6.26 -8.27 -7.40
C SER A 73 6.59 -9.53 -6.59
N MET A 74 7.57 -9.47 -5.69
CA MET A 74 7.91 -10.57 -4.78
C MET A 74 6.74 -10.91 -3.83
N LEU A 75 6.09 -9.90 -3.27
CA LEU A 75 4.94 -10.06 -2.38
C LEU A 75 3.77 -10.73 -3.11
N MET A 76 3.48 -10.29 -4.33
CA MET A 76 2.36 -10.85 -5.11
C MET A 76 2.61 -12.28 -5.60
N THR A 77 3.86 -12.68 -5.84
CA THR A 77 4.15 -13.97 -6.51
C THR A 77 4.87 -14.97 -5.61
N GLY A 78 5.39 -14.54 -4.46
CA GLY A 78 6.25 -15.39 -3.62
C GLY A 78 7.60 -15.74 -4.27
N SER A 79 7.99 -15.03 -5.33
CA SER A 79 9.20 -15.27 -6.10
C SER A 79 10.22 -14.14 -5.95
N TYR A 80 11.51 -14.44 -6.02
CA TYR A 80 12.53 -13.40 -5.98
C TYR A 80 12.49 -12.51 -7.23
N ALA A 81 12.57 -11.20 -7.07
CA ALA A 81 12.45 -10.19 -8.12
C ALA A 81 13.33 -10.44 -9.37
N PRO A 82 14.59 -10.91 -9.28
CA PRO A 82 15.38 -11.24 -10.47
C PRO A 82 14.77 -12.29 -11.41
N ARG A 83 13.87 -13.13 -10.89
CA ARG A 83 13.15 -14.11 -11.70
C ARG A 83 11.96 -13.53 -12.46
N LEU A 84 11.40 -12.43 -11.95
CA LEU A 84 10.15 -11.84 -12.44
C LEU A 84 10.39 -10.76 -13.50
N SER A 85 11.20 -9.74 -13.13
CA SER A 85 11.41 -8.55 -13.96
C SER A 85 12.87 -8.34 -14.37
N GLY A 86 13.75 -9.27 -14.02
CA GLY A 86 15.20 -9.07 -14.15
C GLY A 86 15.73 -7.98 -13.25
N GLY A 87 15.03 -7.65 -12.16
CA GLY A 87 15.43 -6.63 -11.20
C GLY A 87 15.13 -5.19 -11.64
N ARG A 88 14.11 -4.97 -12.47
CA ARG A 88 13.74 -3.65 -13.01
C ARG A 88 12.53 -3.07 -12.29
N ASN A 89 12.53 -1.76 -12.09
CA ASN A 89 11.30 -1.00 -11.83
C ASN A 89 10.50 -0.83 -13.12
N TYR A 90 9.18 -0.80 -12.98
CA TYR A 90 8.27 -0.52 -14.08
C TYR A 90 7.97 0.99 -14.11
N THR A 91 8.11 1.60 -15.27
CA THR A 91 7.80 3.01 -15.50
C THR A 91 6.53 3.13 -16.35
N PRO A 92 5.89 4.30 -16.39
CA PRO A 92 4.76 4.55 -17.28
C PRO A 92 5.06 4.16 -18.73
N SER A 93 4.08 3.50 -19.37
CA SER A 93 4.19 3.03 -20.76
C SER A 93 5.31 1.99 -21.00
N SER A 94 5.89 1.43 -19.94
CA SER A 94 6.84 0.34 -20.08
C SER A 94 6.17 -0.86 -20.77
N PRO A 95 6.82 -1.48 -21.78
CA PRO A 95 6.27 -2.68 -22.41
C PRO A 95 6.33 -3.91 -21.49
N PHE A 96 6.86 -3.75 -20.29
CA PHE A 96 7.04 -4.81 -19.30
C PHE A 96 6.15 -4.60 -18.10
N GLY A 97 5.73 -5.69 -17.48
CA GLY A 97 4.97 -5.75 -16.23
C GLY A 97 5.03 -7.16 -15.66
N ILE A 98 4.22 -7.42 -14.64
CA ILE A 98 4.06 -8.77 -14.10
C ILE A 98 3.51 -9.70 -15.20
N HIS A 99 4.16 -10.85 -15.41
CA HIS A 99 3.81 -11.73 -16.51
C HIS A 99 2.51 -12.50 -16.23
N GLU A 100 1.69 -12.71 -17.26
CA GLU A 100 0.38 -13.37 -17.15
C GLU A 100 0.44 -14.84 -16.65
N ASN A 101 1.59 -15.48 -16.72
CA ASN A 101 1.80 -16.83 -16.19
C ASN A 101 2.25 -16.88 -14.74
N GLU A 102 2.48 -15.74 -14.11
CA GLU A 102 2.75 -15.67 -12.68
C GLU A 102 1.43 -15.81 -11.91
N ILE A 103 1.40 -16.73 -10.96
CA ILE A 103 0.27 -16.88 -10.05
C ILE A 103 0.45 -15.89 -8.90
N THR A 104 -0.46 -14.93 -8.79
CA THR A 104 -0.41 -13.92 -7.77
C THR A 104 -1.10 -14.34 -6.47
N LEU A 105 -0.77 -13.66 -5.38
CA LEU A 105 -1.46 -13.80 -4.11
C LEU A 105 -2.98 -13.56 -4.24
N ALA A 106 -3.39 -12.59 -5.05
CA ALA A 106 -4.80 -12.31 -5.30
C ALA A 106 -5.50 -13.45 -6.07
N GLU A 107 -4.84 -14.05 -7.07
CA GLU A 107 -5.37 -15.22 -7.78
C GLU A 107 -5.50 -16.43 -6.84
N MET A 108 -4.56 -16.62 -5.91
CA MET A 108 -4.67 -17.67 -4.88
C MET A 108 -5.88 -17.44 -3.98
N PHE A 109 -6.08 -16.24 -3.46
CA PHE A 109 -7.25 -15.91 -2.63
C PHE A 109 -8.55 -16.07 -3.42
N ARG A 110 -8.60 -15.54 -4.64
CA ARG A 110 -9.77 -15.68 -5.52
C ARG A 110 -10.11 -17.14 -5.81
N SER A 111 -9.10 -17.99 -6.08
CA SER A 111 -9.31 -19.43 -6.30
C SER A 111 -9.82 -20.14 -5.04
N ALA A 112 -9.51 -19.62 -3.86
CA ALA A 112 -10.03 -20.09 -2.58
C ALA A 112 -11.42 -19.52 -2.23
N GLY A 113 -12.05 -18.74 -3.14
CA GLY A 113 -13.39 -18.19 -2.99
C GLY A 113 -13.46 -16.92 -2.14
N TYR A 114 -12.39 -16.12 -2.11
CA TYR A 114 -12.38 -14.80 -1.51
C TYR A 114 -12.80 -13.74 -2.54
N ALA A 115 -13.57 -12.74 -2.11
CA ALA A 115 -13.67 -11.47 -2.83
C ALA A 115 -12.32 -10.74 -2.73
N THR A 116 -11.82 -10.14 -3.82
CA THR A 116 -10.48 -9.56 -3.86
C THR A 116 -10.51 -8.12 -4.30
N GLY A 117 -9.91 -7.22 -3.51
CA GLY A 117 -9.86 -5.79 -3.81
C GLY A 117 -8.45 -5.22 -3.61
N ILE A 118 -8.09 -4.26 -4.46
CA ILE A 118 -6.86 -3.46 -4.35
C ILE A 118 -7.19 -1.97 -4.35
N PHE A 119 -6.62 -1.21 -3.41
CA PHE A 119 -6.90 0.20 -3.18
C PHE A 119 -5.59 0.97 -3.00
N GLY A 120 -5.05 1.55 -4.09
CA GLY A 120 -3.79 2.29 -4.07
C GLY A 120 -2.86 2.03 -5.26
N LYS A 121 -1.55 2.03 -4.99
CA LYS A 121 -0.47 1.92 -5.96
C LYS A 121 -0.21 0.48 -6.39
N TRP A 122 -0.43 0.17 -7.67
CA TRP A 122 -0.13 -1.16 -8.23
C TRP A 122 1.37 -1.38 -8.48
N HIS A 123 1.97 -0.59 -9.34
CA HIS A 123 3.38 -0.56 -9.72
C HIS A 123 3.94 -1.86 -10.34
N LEU A 124 3.08 -2.68 -10.96
CA LEU A 124 3.49 -3.91 -11.65
C LEU A 124 3.16 -3.92 -13.14
N GLY A 125 3.05 -2.73 -13.76
CA GLY A 125 2.79 -2.50 -15.17
C GLY A 125 1.41 -1.88 -15.42
N ASP A 126 1.32 -1.04 -16.46
CA ASP A 126 0.13 -0.24 -16.79
C ASP A 126 -0.62 -0.70 -18.04
N HIS A 127 0.03 -1.47 -18.91
CA HIS A 127 -0.67 -2.06 -20.05
C HIS A 127 -1.79 -2.98 -19.60
N TYR A 128 -2.83 -3.09 -20.41
CA TYR A 128 -4.05 -3.83 -20.07
C TYR A 128 -3.81 -5.22 -19.49
N GLN A 129 -2.87 -6.00 -20.08
CA GLN A 129 -2.54 -7.35 -19.63
C GLN A 129 -1.85 -7.39 -18.24
N TYR A 130 -1.30 -6.27 -17.77
CA TYR A 130 -0.58 -6.17 -16.48
C TYR A 130 -1.41 -5.55 -15.36
N ARG A 131 -2.64 -5.12 -15.65
CA ARG A 131 -3.50 -4.46 -14.65
C ARG A 131 -3.97 -5.43 -13.56
N PRO A 132 -4.27 -4.94 -12.36
CA PRO A 132 -4.68 -5.77 -11.22
C PRO A 132 -5.81 -6.78 -11.53
N GLN A 133 -6.79 -6.38 -12.34
CA GLN A 133 -7.92 -7.23 -12.68
C GLN A 133 -7.53 -8.45 -13.56
N ARG A 134 -6.36 -8.40 -14.22
CA ARG A 134 -5.80 -9.53 -14.98
C ARG A 134 -4.99 -10.48 -14.09
N HIS A 135 -4.75 -10.04 -12.82
CA HIS A 135 -3.93 -10.71 -11.83
C HIS A 135 -4.70 -11.00 -10.53
N GLY A 136 -5.99 -11.31 -10.66
CA GLY A 136 -6.79 -11.89 -9.58
C GLY A 136 -7.57 -10.91 -8.70
N PHE A 137 -7.52 -9.59 -8.95
CA PHE A 137 -8.34 -8.63 -8.23
C PHE A 137 -9.69 -8.41 -8.93
N ASP A 138 -10.79 -8.51 -8.18
CA ASP A 138 -12.15 -8.25 -8.66
C ASP A 138 -12.43 -6.75 -8.69
N VAL A 139 -11.90 -6.02 -7.71
CA VAL A 139 -12.05 -4.57 -7.57
C VAL A 139 -10.68 -3.89 -7.59
N PHE A 140 -10.56 -2.79 -8.35
CA PHE A 140 -9.38 -1.93 -8.36
C PHE A 140 -9.79 -0.47 -8.25
N TYR A 141 -9.26 0.24 -7.27
CA TYR A 141 -9.27 1.70 -7.20
C TYR A 141 -7.87 2.20 -6.87
N GLY A 142 -7.24 2.95 -7.79
CA GLY A 142 -5.88 3.40 -7.54
C GLY A 142 -5.11 3.80 -8.78
N ILE A 143 -3.79 3.91 -8.63
CA ILE A 143 -2.85 4.32 -9.67
C ILE A 143 -1.98 3.15 -10.15
N PRO A 144 -1.60 3.12 -11.44
CA PRO A 144 -0.88 1.98 -12.01
C PRO A 144 0.63 2.01 -11.69
N HIS A 145 1.19 3.18 -11.34
CA HIS A 145 2.60 3.43 -11.07
C HIS A 145 2.83 4.11 -9.73
N SER A 146 4.06 4.54 -9.49
CA SER A 146 4.39 5.43 -8.38
C SER A 146 3.83 6.84 -8.62
N ASN A 147 3.46 7.51 -7.53
CA ASN A 147 2.87 8.85 -7.55
C ASN A 147 3.85 9.96 -7.98
N ASP A 148 5.16 9.73 -7.92
CA ASP A 148 6.20 10.63 -8.42
C ASP A 148 6.34 10.59 -9.95
N MET A 149 5.85 9.52 -10.60
CA MET A 149 5.89 9.35 -12.06
C MET A 149 4.71 10.07 -12.73
N TRP A 150 4.67 11.41 -12.62
CA TRP A 150 3.61 12.28 -13.13
C TRP A 150 4.18 13.57 -13.76
N PRO A 151 3.40 14.33 -14.57
CA PRO A 151 3.95 15.48 -15.32
C PRO A 151 4.43 16.64 -14.44
N PHE A 152 4.02 16.70 -13.17
CA PHE A 152 4.41 17.75 -12.23
C PHE A 152 5.55 17.31 -11.30
N HIS A 153 6.39 16.39 -11.75
CA HIS A 153 7.58 15.98 -10.99
C HIS A 153 8.52 17.20 -10.83
N PRO A 154 9.09 17.43 -9.61
CA PRO A 154 9.87 18.64 -9.33
C PRO A 154 11.09 18.85 -10.25
N LEU A 155 11.59 17.80 -10.89
CA LEU A 155 12.74 17.86 -11.80
C LEU A 155 12.36 18.15 -13.24
N GLU A 156 11.06 18.27 -13.57
CA GLU A 156 10.63 18.69 -14.90
C GLU A 156 11.01 20.15 -15.20
N ALA A 157 11.30 20.46 -16.46
CA ALA A 157 11.70 21.79 -16.86
C ALA A 157 10.55 22.81 -16.63
N PRO A 158 10.85 24.02 -16.08
CA PRO A 158 9.84 25.05 -15.92
C PRO A 158 9.22 25.44 -17.25
N THR A 159 7.89 25.62 -17.26
CA THR A 159 7.14 26.15 -18.40
C THR A 159 6.59 27.53 -18.05
N ALA A 160 6.25 28.34 -19.09
CA ALA A 160 5.73 29.70 -18.88
C ALA A 160 4.39 29.70 -18.11
N ASP A 161 3.59 28.67 -18.28
CA ASP A 161 2.28 28.47 -17.64
C ASP A 161 2.35 27.28 -16.63
N GLU A 162 3.29 27.35 -15.70
CA GLU A 162 3.54 26.29 -14.73
C GLU A 162 2.35 26.07 -13.78
N ASP A 163 1.94 24.83 -13.64
CA ASP A 163 0.90 24.44 -12.67
C ASP A 163 1.35 24.79 -11.24
N PRO A 164 0.48 25.40 -10.40
CA PRO A 164 0.82 25.74 -9.01
C PRO A 164 1.33 24.54 -8.18
N ARG A 165 0.91 23.33 -8.50
CA ARG A 165 1.39 22.09 -7.84
C ARG A 165 2.87 21.85 -8.15
N LEU A 166 3.29 22.08 -9.37
CA LEU A 166 4.70 21.95 -9.76
C LEU A 166 5.57 23.01 -9.08
N THR A 167 5.08 24.27 -9.04
CA THR A 167 5.74 25.35 -8.32
C THR A 167 5.94 25.01 -6.84
N ALA A 168 4.91 24.48 -6.17
CA ALA A 168 5.00 24.06 -4.78
C ALA A 168 5.98 22.89 -4.58
N ALA A 169 5.94 21.88 -5.46
CA ALA A 169 6.86 20.75 -5.43
C ALA A 169 8.33 21.16 -5.64
N ARG A 170 8.59 22.12 -6.52
CA ARG A 170 9.95 22.68 -6.73
C ARG A 170 10.44 23.44 -5.50
N ALA A 171 9.60 24.32 -4.96
CA ALA A 171 9.95 25.06 -3.75
C ALA A 171 10.29 24.10 -2.59
N ARG A 172 9.56 23.01 -2.47
CA ARG A 172 9.84 21.97 -1.48
C ARG A 172 11.18 21.25 -1.78
N ALA A 173 11.41 20.84 -3.02
CA ALA A 173 12.66 20.20 -3.43
C ALA A 173 13.90 21.08 -3.19
N GLU A 174 13.78 22.40 -3.39
CA GLU A 174 14.83 23.36 -3.07
C GLU A 174 15.12 23.44 -1.55
N LEU A 175 14.07 23.45 -0.73
CA LEU A 175 14.21 23.50 0.73
C LEU A 175 14.88 22.25 1.30
N THR A 176 14.64 21.09 0.71
CA THR A 176 15.20 19.81 1.15
C THR A 176 16.58 19.52 0.54
N GLY A 177 17.06 20.37 -0.37
CA GLY A 177 18.30 20.16 -1.11
C GLY A 177 18.21 19.09 -2.20
N TYR A 178 17.01 18.57 -2.45
CA TYR A 178 16.77 17.54 -3.46
C TYR A 178 17.01 18.01 -4.91
N ALA A 179 16.75 19.27 -5.21
CA ALA A 179 16.89 19.86 -6.54
C ALA A 179 18.30 19.76 -7.16
N GLY A 180 19.33 19.36 -6.38
CA GLY A 180 20.70 19.21 -6.86
C GLY A 180 21.17 17.76 -7.02
N GLN A 181 20.38 16.78 -6.67
CA GLN A 181 20.75 15.37 -6.77
C GLN A 181 20.35 14.85 -8.16
N GLY A 182 21.33 14.55 -9.00
CA GLY A 182 21.14 14.21 -10.41
C GLY A 182 20.00 13.23 -10.67
N SER A 183 19.25 13.49 -11.73
CA SER A 183 18.07 12.76 -12.11
C SER A 183 18.33 11.25 -12.28
N TYR A 184 17.67 10.45 -11.49
CA TYR A 184 17.61 8.98 -11.67
C TYR A 184 16.81 8.59 -12.93
N PHE A 185 16.07 9.53 -13.50
CA PHE A 185 15.22 9.33 -14.67
C PHE A 185 15.73 10.11 -15.86
N PRO A 186 15.71 9.54 -17.06
CA PRO A 186 16.00 10.29 -18.29
C PRO A 186 14.86 11.29 -18.53
N LEU A 187 15.01 12.50 -17.98
CA LEU A 187 14.06 13.60 -18.09
C LEU A 187 14.14 14.26 -19.49
N GLY A 188 13.99 13.48 -20.56
CA GLY A 188 13.98 14.01 -21.92
C GLY A 188 12.60 14.37 -22.44
N GLU A 189 11.57 13.69 -21.97
CA GLU A 189 10.20 13.80 -22.52
C GLU A 189 9.11 14.01 -21.45
N GLY A 190 9.46 14.08 -20.14
CA GLY A 190 8.51 14.17 -19.03
C GLY A 190 7.72 12.87 -18.77
N PHE A 191 7.05 12.80 -17.63
CA PHE A 191 6.13 11.72 -17.36
C PHE A 191 4.76 11.99 -18.00
N PRO A 192 4.04 10.94 -18.46
CA PRO A 192 2.68 11.10 -18.95
C PRO A 192 1.73 11.45 -17.78
N ASN A 193 0.51 11.87 -18.13
CA ASN A 193 -0.54 12.06 -17.15
C ASN A 193 -0.73 10.80 -16.31
N LEU A 194 -0.75 10.97 -14.99
CA LEU A 194 -0.98 9.88 -14.02
C LEU A 194 -2.48 9.59 -13.95
N PRO A 195 -2.94 8.41 -14.41
CA PRO A 195 -4.34 8.06 -14.34
C PRO A 195 -4.72 7.52 -12.96
N LEU A 196 -5.91 7.90 -12.49
CA LEU A 196 -6.62 7.24 -11.40
C LEU A 196 -7.67 6.31 -12.01
N TYR A 197 -7.63 5.04 -11.62
CA TYR A 197 -8.54 4.01 -12.09
C TYR A 197 -9.64 3.72 -11.06
N ASP A 198 -10.86 3.46 -11.58
CA ASP A 198 -11.92 2.74 -10.89
C ASP A 198 -12.34 1.57 -11.81
N GLY A 199 -12.00 0.36 -11.40
CA GLY A 199 -12.04 -0.79 -12.28
C GLY A 199 -11.10 -0.65 -13.49
N ASP A 200 -11.60 -0.93 -14.67
CA ASP A 200 -10.87 -0.75 -15.94
C ASP A 200 -10.95 0.68 -16.50
N SER A 201 -11.73 1.56 -15.86
CA SER A 201 -11.98 2.92 -16.33
C SER A 201 -11.04 3.92 -15.67
N ILE A 202 -10.50 4.85 -16.46
CA ILE A 202 -9.82 6.03 -15.92
C ILE A 202 -10.89 7.03 -15.51
N VAL A 203 -10.92 7.39 -14.22
CA VAL A 203 -11.90 8.34 -13.67
C VAL A 203 -11.33 9.74 -13.55
N GLU A 204 -10.02 9.87 -13.48
CA GLU A 204 -9.33 11.15 -13.38
C GLU A 204 -7.90 11.04 -13.88
N PHE A 205 -7.32 12.17 -14.30
CA PHE A 205 -5.89 12.31 -14.56
C PHE A 205 -5.28 13.36 -13.63
N ASN A 206 -4.07 13.08 -13.13
CA ASN A 206 -3.31 13.99 -12.28
C ASN A 206 -4.11 14.49 -11.08
N SER A 207 -4.81 13.58 -10.42
CA SER A 207 -5.58 13.86 -9.21
C SER A 207 -4.76 14.62 -8.16
N GLN A 208 -5.44 15.37 -7.31
CA GLN A 208 -4.77 15.97 -6.16
C GLN A 208 -4.22 14.86 -5.26
N GLN A 209 -2.91 14.82 -5.10
CA GLN A 209 -2.27 13.74 -4.34
C GLN A 209 -2.61 13.79 -2.84
N THR A 210 -3.04 14.95 -2.32
CA THR A 210 -3.61 15.08 -0.98
C THR A 210 -4.84 14.21 -0.74
N ASP A 211 -5.50 13.76 -1.80
CA ASP A 211 -6.72 12.96 -1.72
C ASP A 211 -6.44 11.46 -1.76
N PHE A 212 -5.22 11.05 -2.12
CA PHE A 212 -4.87 9.63 -2.26
C PHE A 212 -4.96 8.87 -0.94
N GLY A 213 -4.34 9.39 0.13
CA GLY A 213 -4.33 8.74 1.44
C GLY A 213 -5.75 8.46 1.94
N GLY A 214 -6.58 9.51 2.00
CA GLY A 214 -7.99 9.40 2.39
C GLY A 214 -8.80 8.50 1.47
N GLY A 215 -8.71 8.74 0.15
CA GLY A 215 -9.52 8.05 -0.86
C GLY A 215 -9.25 6.56 -0.97
N PHE A 216 -8.00 6.12 -0.85
CA PHE A 216 -7.68 4.69 -0.88
C PHE A 216 -8.25 3.96 0.34
N PHE A 217 -8.15 4.54 1.53
CA PHE A 217 -8.75 3.97 2.73
C PHE A 217 -10.28 4.01 2.71
N ASP A 218 -10.90 5.06 2.17
CA ASP A 218 -12.36 5.13 2.04
C ASP A 218 -12.90 4.00 1.17
N ARG A 219 -12.25 3.73 0.04
CA ARG A 219 -12.63 2.65 -0.86
C ARG A 219 -12.36 1.28 -0.26
N ALA A 220 -11.28 1.11 0.49
CA ALA A 220 -10.98 -0.13 1.20
C ALA A 220 -12.01 -0.42 2.31
N VAL A 221 -12.37 0.59 3.10
CA VAL A 221 -13.39 0.47 4.17
C VAL A 221 -14.76 0.13 3.58
N GLN A 222 -15.13 0.76 2.45
CA GLN A 222 -16.37 0.44 1.75
C GLN A 222 -16.37 -1.01 1.23
N PHE A 223 -15.27 -1.47 0.64
CA PHE A 223 -15.13 -2.85 0.18
C PHE A 223 -15.28 -3.85 1.34
N ILE A 224 -14.66 -3.58 2.50
CA ILE A 224 -14.78 -4.42 3.69
C ILE A 224 -16.24 -4.50 4.15
N GLU A 225 -16.96 -3.37 4.15
CA GLU A 225 -18.37 -3.33 4.53
C GLU A 225 -19.27 -4.11 3.54
N ASP A 226 -19.02 -3.96 2.24
CA ASP A 226 -19.77 -4.63 1.18
C ASP A 226 -19.59 -6.16 1.21
N HIS A 227 -18.43 -6.64 1.70
CA HIS A 227 -18.08 -8.05 1.74
C HIS A 227 -18.02 -8.66 3.16
N LYS A 228 -18.62 -8.01 4.16
CA LYS A 228 -18.58 -8.44 5.58
C LYS A 228 -19.14 -9.83 5.84
N ASP A 229 -20.04 -10.30 4.99
CA ASP A 229 -20.73 -11.59 5.13
C ASP A 229 -20.05 -12.72 4.34
N GLU A 230 -18.93 -12.43 3.67
CA GLU A 230 -18.13 -13.39 2.91
C GLU A 230 -16.63 -13.19 3.17
N ARG A 231 -15.80 -14.13 2.74
CA ARG A 231 -14.35 -14.01 2.89
C ARG A 231 -13.80 -13.01 1.89
N PHE A 232 -12.92 -12.12 2.35
CA PHE A 232 -12.28 -11.14 1.48
C PHE A 232 -10.77 -11.04 1.70
N PHE A 233 -10.09 -10.63 0.64
CA PHE A 233 -8.70 -10.16 0.64
C PHE A 233 -8.68 -8.72 0.16
N ALA A 234 -8.39 -7.80 1.08
CA ALA A 234 -8.21 -6.38 0.80
C ALA A 234 -6.71 -6.05 0.81
N TYR A 235 -6.18 -5.66 -0.35
CA TYR A 235 -4.82 -5.18 -0.50
C TYR A 235 -4.82 -3.66 -0.60
N ILE A 236 -4.13 -2.98 0.32
CA ILE A 236 -4.10 -1.52 0.44
C ILE A 236 -2.66 -1.04 0.28
N PRO A 237 -2.14 -1.01 -0.96
CA PRO A 237 -0.79 -0.54 -1.26
C PRO A 237 -0.80 0.98 -1.40
N LEU A 238 -0.30 1.65 -0.36
CA LEU A 238 -0.28 3.10 -0.30
C LEU A 238 0.80 3.72 -1.20
N THR A 239 0.67 5.01 -1.46
CA THR A 239 1.72 5.87 -2.00
C THR A 239 2.53 6.56 -0.90
N ALA A 240 1.99 6.60 0.31
CA ALA A 240 2.64 7.16 1.49
C ALA A 240 3.65 6.13 2.05
N SER A 241 4.82 6.54 2.48
CA SER A 241 5.37 7.88 2.67
C SER A 241 6.34 8.32 1.55
N HIS A 242 6.19 7.76 0.35
CA HIS A 242 7.03 8.11 -0.80
C HIS A 242 6.86 9.58 -1.21
N VAL A 243 7.94 10.20 -1.62
CA VAL A 243 7.90 11.55 -2.21
C VAL A 243 7.21 11.54 -3.59
N PRO A 244 6.55 12.64 -4.01
CA PRO A 244 6.33 13.88 -3.27
C PRO A 244 5.31 13.73 -2.14
N LEU A 245 5.58 14.40 -1.03
CA LEU A 245 4.76 14.31 0.18
C LEU A 245 3.55 15.25 0.07
N HIS A 246 2.36 14.69 0.19
CA HIS A 246 1.11 15.41 0.07
C HIS A 246 0.12 15.04 1.19
N PRO A 247 0.45 15.31 2.47
CA PRO A 247 -0.54 15.12 3.53
C PRO A 247 -1.73 16.04 3.30
N SER A 248 -2.93 15.57 3.64
CA SER A 248 -4.12 16.40 3.60
C SER A 248 -4.02 17.55 4.62
N ALA A 249 -4.79 18.61 4.40
CA ALA A 249 -4.75 19.81 5.24
C ALA A 249 -5.01 19.52 6.72
N ALA A 250 -5.70 18.43 7.04
CA ALA A 250 -5.98 18.02 8.43
C ALA A 250 -4.73 17.53 9.17
N PHE A 251 -3.71 17.07 8.44
CA PHE A 251 -2.49 16.51 9.02
C PHE A 251 -1.27 17.44 8.92
N VAL A 252 -1.32 18.49 8.09
CA VAL A 252 -0.20 19.43 7.96
C VAL A 252 0.11 20.07 9.32
N GLY A 253 1.37 19.91 9.77
CA GLY A 253 1.88 20.44 11.03
C GLY A 253 1.49 19.63 12.28
N THR A 254 1.04 18.39 12.13
CA THR A 254 0.66 17.54 13.28
C THR A 254 1.83 16.76 13.87
N SER A 255 2.90 16.52 13.08
CA SER A 255 4.10 15.81 13.54
C SER A 255 5.25 16.75 13.88
N GLN A 256 6.30 16.21 14.53
CA GLN A 256 7.57 16.90 14.75
C GLN A 256 8.56 16.69 13.59
N ARG A 257 8.18 15.88 12.58
CA ARG A 257 8.99 15.48 11.43
C ARG A 257 8.49 16.10 10.13
N ASP A 258 7.93 17.30 10.20
CA ASP A 258 7.46 18.08 9.05
C ASP A 258 6.51 17.25 8.16
N LEU A 259 6.42 17.52 6.85
CA LEU A 259 5.48 16.85 5.94
C LEU A 259 5.66 15.33 5.88
N TYR A 260 6.88 14.82 6.08
CA TYR A 260 7.10 13.37 6.13
C TYR A 260 6.33 12.72 7.29
N GLY A 261 6.53 13.24 8.49
CA GLY A 261 5.83 12.73 9.67
C GLY A 261 4.32 12.97 9.62
N ASP A 262 3.88 14.11 9.05
CA ASP A 262 2.47 14.40 8.82
C ASP A 262 1.83 13.36 7.91
N THR A 263 2.53 12.96 6.83
CA THR A 263 2.09 11.91 5.90
C THR A 263 2.01 10.55 6.58
N VAL A 264 2.98 10.21 7.44
CA VAL A 264 2.96 8.96 8.22
C VAL A 264 1.81 8.95 9.23
N GLN A 265 1.52 10.08 9.88
CA GLN A 265 0.38 10.19 10.82
C GLN A 265 -0.97 10.10 10.11
N GLU A 266 -1.09 10.63 8.90
CA GLU A 266 -2.29 10.45 8.08
C GLU A 266 -2.49 8.98 7.68
N MET A 267 -1.40 8.31 7.29
CA MET A 267 -1.42 6.86 7.01
C MET A 267 -1.87 6.06 8.24
N ASP A 268 -1.32 6.36 9.42
CA ASP A 268 -1.71 5.71 10.68
C ASP A 268 -3.20 5.90 10.99
N ALA A 269 -3.72 7.11 10.78
CA ALA A 269 -5.15 7.38 10.94
C ALA A 269 -6.00 6.55 9.96
N GLY A 270 -5.52 6.35 8.73
CA GLY A 270 -6.15 5.47 7.75
C GLY A 270 -6.18 4.01 8.21
N VAL A 271 -5.07 3.50 8.76
CA VAL A 271 -5.01 2.17 9.40
C VAL A 271 -6.04 2.08 10.54
N GLY A 272 -6.11 3.10 11.40
CA GLY A 272 -7.10 3.16 12.48
C GLY A 272 -8.54 3.09 12.00
N ARG A 273 -8.87 3.70 10.85
CA ARG A 273 -10.22 3.60 10.26
C ARG A 273 -10.55 2.17 9.82
N VAL A 274 -9.59 1.46 9.23
CA VAL A 274 -9.77 0.05 8.86
C VAL A 274 -10.02 -0.80 10.11
N LEU A 275 -9.18 -0.68 11.13
CA LEU A 275 -9.33 -1.42 12.38
C LEU A 275 -10.68 -1.13 13.06
N ALA A 276 -11.07 0.14 13.14
CA ALA A 276 -12.36 0.53 13.71
C ALA A 276 -13.54 -0.05 12.93
N LYS A 277 -13.46 -0.11 11.59
CA LYS A 277 -14.50 -0.71 10.75
C LYS A 277 -14.63 -2.22 10.99
N LEU A 278 -13.53 -2.94 11.12
CA LEU A 278 -13.57 -4.38 11.43
C LEU A 278 -14.26 -4.64 12.78
N VAL A 279 -13.94 -3.84 13.80
CA VAL A 279 -14.61 -3.91 15.12
C VAL A 279 -16.08 -3.53 15.04
N GLU A 280 -16.44 -2.45 14.32
CA GLU A 280 -17.84 -2.04 14.09
C GLU A 280 -18.68 -3.17 13.47
N LEU A 281 -18.08 -3.91 12.53
CA LEU A 281 -18.74 -5.03 11.85
C LEU A 281 -18.70 -6.35 12.67
N GLY A 282 -17.94 -6.40 13.76
CA GLY A 282 -17.78 -7.60 14.60
C GLY A 282 -17.04 -8.74 13.88
N ILE A 283 -16.08 -8.39 13.00
CA ILE A 283 -15.27 -9.35 12.23
C ILE A 283 -13.77 -9.23 12.53
N ASP A 284 -13.37 -8.40 13.48
CA ASP A 284 -11.97 -8.16 13.86
C ASP A 284 -11.30 -9.45 14.35
N ASP A 285 -11.94 -10.24 15.22
CA ASP A 285 -11.45 -11.54 15.70
C ASP A 285 -11.29 -12.59 14.57
N HIS A 286 -11.86 -12.33 13.40
CA HIS A 286 -11.83 -13.22 12.25
C HIS A 286 -11.12 -12.60 11.03
N THR A 287 -10.31 -11.58 11.25
CA THR A 287 -9.57 -10.88 10.19
C THR A 287 -8.09 -10.79 10.54
N LEU A 288 -7.24 -11.31 9.67
CA LEU A 288 -5.79 -11.10 9.74
C LEU A 288 -5.44 -9.75 9.12
N VAL A 289 -4.94 -8.82 9.92
CA VAL A 289 -4.44 -7.52 9.44
C VAL A 289 -2.91 -7.54 9.45
N ILE A 290 -2.31 -7.22 8.31
CA ILE A 290 -0.86 -7.16 8.13
C ILE A 290 -0.50 -5.74 7.67
N PHE A 291 0.45 -5.11 8.38
CA PHE A 291 1.06 -3.85 7.98
C PHE A 291 2.55 -4.05 7.75
N LEU A 292 3.07 -3.56 6.61
CA LEU A 292 4.50 -3.61 6.28
C LEU A 292 4.90 -2.44 5.37
N SER A 293 6.21 -2.21 5.22
CA SER A 293 6.77 -1.33 4.18
C SER A 293 7.30 -2.17 3.02
N ASP A 294 7.20 -1.65 1.79
CA ASP A 294 7.73 -2.34 0.61
C ASP A 294 9.27 -2.28 0.54
N ASN A 295 9.88 -1.22 0.99
CA ASN A 295 11.34 -1.09 1.13
C ASN A 295 11.70 -0.14 2.29
N GLY A 296 12.98 0.12 2.46
CA GLY A 296 13.47 1.08 3.44
C GLY A 296 13.24 2.54 3.00
N PRO A 297 13.55 3.51 3.87
CA PRO A 297 13.38 4.92 3.61
C PRO A 297 14.35 5.40 2.52
N TRP A 298 13.94 6.40 1.74
CA TRP A 298 14.81 7.00 0.72
C TRP A 298 15.64 8.15 1.30
N LEU A 299 16.74 7.80 1.96
CA LEU A 299 17.56 8.73 2.75
C LEU A 299 18.14 9.92 1.97
N GLU A 300 18.22 9.82 0.64
CA GLU A 300 18.74 10.90 -0.22
C GLU A 300 17.81 12.14 -0.22
N TYR A 301 16.55 11.98 0.15
CA TYR A 301 15.59 13.09 0.32
C TYR A 301 15.72 13.83 1.65
N GLY A 302 16.69 13.51 2.48
CA GLY A 302 16.94 14.20 3.75
C GLY A 302 15.74 14.14 4.69
N ILE A 303 15.19 15.29 5.06
CA ILE A 303 14.04 15.35 6.01
C ILE A 303 12.76 14.75 5.44
N ASP A 304 12.62 14.67 4.11
CA ASP A 304 11.48 14.07 3.43
C ASP A 304 11.67 12.57 3.14
N GLY A 305 12.82 12.00 3.46
CA GLY A 305 13.20 10.64 3.10
C GLY A 305 13.00 9.58 4.19
N GLY A 306 12.59 9.99 5.39
CA GLY A 306 12.42 9.08 6.51
C GLY A 306 13.71 8.68 7.22
N SER A 307 13.64 7.62 8.03
CA SER A 307 14.73 7.15 8.89
C SER A 307 14.84 5.64 8.93
N ALA A 308 16.03 5.11 8.62
CA ALA A 308 16.34 3.70 8.78
C ALA A 308 16.50 3.30 10.28
N GLY A 309 16.46 4.25 11.22
CA GLY A 309 16.71 3.98 12.64
C GLY A 309 18.08 3.36 12.88
N PRO A 310 18.15 2.21 13.58
CA PRO A 310 19.43 1.53 13.84
C PRO A 310 19.94 0.70 12.66
N LEU A 311 19.14 0.57 11.59
CA LEU A 311 19.50 -0.25 10.44
C LEU A 311 20.38 0.52 9.46
N ARG A 312 21.06 -0.24 8.60
CA ARG A 312 21.85 0.31 7.49
C ARG A 312 21.13 -0.03 6.20
N GLY A 313 20.91 1.00 5.39
CA GLY A 313 20.39 0.85 4.03
C GLY A 313 21.47 0.43 3.05
#